data_379dc39558589a08331dd13ec5f8260a
#
_entry.id   379dc39558589a08331dd13ec5f8260a
#
_cell.length_a   1.000
_cell.length_b   1.000
_cell.length_c   1.000
_cell.angle_alpha   90.00
_cell.angle_beta   90.00
_cell.angle_gamma   90.00
#
_symmetry.space_group_name_H-M   'P 1'
#
loop_
_entity.id
_entity.type
_entity.pdbx_description
1 polymer ?
#
loop_
_entity_poly.entity_id
_entity_poly.type
_entity_poly.pdbx_seq_one_letter_code
_entity_poly.pdbx_strand_id
1 'polypeptide(L)'
;IMTEPGQTDNYSISDHIQAIIDHAGEGVIDYCIYDTGEIVPEYIRKYNREGQDLVEQDIQKCKDKGIKLLQRNLSCIIDETIRHNPKAVAEAVIQIICDDLKFRDKQNDPQYIMLNSRLKEEKKRKKNTKPIFKVKNKKSTAKHAKRTSKFNEKYKDRIQSIKETDKNIVKNRMK
;
A
#
# COMPACT_ATOMS: atom_id res chain seq x y z
N ILE A 1 -5.84 -2.77 2.96
CA ILE A 1 -5.46 -1.58 2.17
C ILE A 1 -6.37 -0.41 2.54
N MET A 2 -7.68 -0.62 2.50
CA MET A 2 -8.68 0.38 2.86
C MET A 2 -9.33 0.00 4.19
N THR A 3 -9.80 0.99 4.94
CA THR A 3 -10.66 0.79 6.11
C THR A 3 -12.06 0.39 5.69
N GLU A 4 -12.85 -0.16 6.62
CA GLU A 4 -14.23 -0.53 6.39
C GLU A 4 -15.15 0.27 7.32
N PRO A 5 -16.10 1.06 6.80
CA PRO A 5 -16.98 1.90 7.59
C PRO A 5 -17.77 1.11 8.64
N GLY A 6 -17.80 1.60 9.86
CA GLY A 6 -18.47 0.95 11.00
C GLY A 6 -17.75 -0.25 11.58
N GLN A 7 -16.57 -0.64 11.03
CA GLN A 7 -15.76 -1.75 11.53
C GLN A 7 -14.35 -1.33 11.89
N THR A 8 -13.65 -0.66 10.97
CA THR A 8 -12.24 -0.28 11.13
C THR A 8 -12.01 1.20 10.83
N ASP A 9 -12.99 2.04 11.18
CA ASP A 9 -12.88 3.49 10.98
C ASP A 9 -11.62 4.04 11.66
N ASN A 10 -10.82 4.76 10.90
CA ASN A 10 -9.56 5.37 11.34
C ASN A 10 -8.50 4.38 11.87
N TYR A 11 -8.63 3.08 11.60
CA TYR A 11 -7.63 2.11 12.02
C TYR A 11 -6.33 2.29 11.26
N SER A 12 -5.23 2.35 12.02
CA SER A 12 -3.87 2.19 11.52
C SER A 12 -3.49 0.70 11.43
N ILE A 13 -2.30 0.41 10.90
CA ILE A 13 -1.76 -0.97 10.91
C ILE A 13 -1.65 -1.47 12.35
N SER A 14 -1.15 -0.63 13.29
CA SER A 14 -1.01 -1.03 14.69
C SER A 14 -2.34 -1.29 15.38
N ASP A 15 -3.41 -0.61 14.99
CA ASP A 15 -4.74 -0.80 15.54
C ASP A 15 -5.33 -2.16 15.10
N HIS A 16 -5.16 -2.52 13.81
CA HIS A 16 -5.55 -3.85 13.32
C HIS A 16 -4.80 -4.97 14.06
N ILE A 17 -3.50 -4.78 14.29
CA ILE A 17 -2.68 -5.72 15.04
C ILE A 17 -3.16 -5.81 16.49
N GLN A 18 -3.41 -4.67 17.14
CA GLN A 18 -3.88 -4.64 18.51
C GLN A 18 -5.23 -5.35 18.67
N ALA A 19 -6.17 -5.09 17.78
CA ALA A 19 -7.46 -5.77 17.79
C ALA A 19 -7.33 -7.30 17.73
N ILE A 20 -6.37 -7.84 16.96
CA ILE A 20 -6.11 -9.29 16.93
C ILE A 20 -5.51 -9.74 18.26
N ILE A 21 -4.54 -9.01 18.81
CA ILE A 21 -3.90 -9.34 20.08
C ILE A 21 -4.92 -9.34 21.23
N ASP A 22 -5.82 -8.35 21.26
CA ASP A 22 -6.86 -8.24 22.29
C ASP A 22 -7.83 -9.43 22.31
N HIS A 23 -8.06 -10.05 21.14
CA HIS A 23 -8.96 -11.19 21.02
C HIS A 23 -8.27 -12.54 21.13
N ALA A 24 -7.05 -12.66 20.62
CA ALA A 24 -6.34 -13.93 20.48
C ALA A 24 -5.18 -14.09 21.48
N GLY A 25 -4.80 -13.01 22.18
CA GLY A 25 -3.68 -12.97 23.11
C GLY A 25 -2.36 -12.52 22.47
N GLU A 26 -1.37 -12.23 23.31
CA GLU A 26 -0.03 -11.84 22.86
C GLU A 26 0.72 -13.00 22.18
N GLY A 27 1.66 -12.68 21.28
CA GLY A 27 2.51 -13.64 20.61
C GLY A 27 1.86 -14.43 19.48
N VAL A 28 0.65 -14.08 19.06
CA VAL A 28 -0.06 -14.75 17.94
C VAL A 28 0.35 -14.20 16.57
N ILE A 29 1.02 -13.03 16.53
CA ILE A 29 1.45 -12.38 15.30
C ILE A 29 2.95 -12.19 15.32
N ASP A 30 3.68 -12.87 14.44
CA ASP A 30 5.11 -12.69 14.24
C ASP A 30 5.42 -11.68 13.12
N TYR A 31 4.59 -11.66 12.08
CA TYR A 31 4.82 -10.88 10.87
C TYR A 31 3.60 -10.06 10.46
N CYS A 32 3.85 -8.87 9.98
CA CYS A 32 2.88 -8.08 9.25
C CYS A 32 3.43 -7.74 7.86
N ILE A 33 2.69 -8.13 6.82
CA ILE A 33 2.98 -7.74 5.44
C ILE A 33 2.10 -6.53 5.14
N TYR A 34 2.72 -5.40 4.79
CA TYR A 34 1.98 -4.18 4.49
C TYR A 34 2.23 -3.67 3.08
N ASP A 35 1.23 -2.99 2.54
CA ASP A 35 1.24 -2.49 1.17
C ASP A 35 2.04 -1.19 1.05
N THR A 36 2.85 -1.10 0.01
CA THR A 36 3.56 0.12 -0.40
C THR A 36 3.24 0.49 -1.84
N GLY A 37 2.15 -0.06 -2.39
CA GLY A 37 1.70 0.23 -3.74
C GLY A 37 1.15 1.66 -3.85
N GLU A 38 1.48 2.32 -4.95
CA GLU A 38 0.86 3.60 -5.29
C GLU A 38 -0.52 3.35 -5.89
N ILE A 39 -1.55 3.83 -5.22
CA ILE A 39 -2.92 3.76 -5.70
C ILE A 39 -3.26 5.06 -6.42
N VAL A 40 -3.83 4.93 -7.60
CA VAL A 40 -4.26 6.09 -8.39
C VAL A 40 -5.26 6.94 -7.59
N PRO A 41 -5.05 8.26 -7.46
CA PRO A 41 -5.89 9.14 -6.61
C PRO A 41 -7.39 9.12 -6.95
N GLU A 42 -7.74 8.73 -8.16
CA GLU A 42 -9.13 8.61 -8.58
C GLU A 42 -9.86 7.50 -7.83
N TYR A 43 -9.21 6.35 -7.64
CA TYR A 43 -9.77 5.26 -6.85
C TYR A 43 -9.86 5.62 -5.37
N ILE A 44 -8.85 6.27 -4.80
CA ILE A 44 -8.89 6.73 -3.41
C ILE A 44 -10.11 7.64 -3.20
N ARG A 45 -10.35 8.60 -4.10
CA ARG A 45 -11.51 9.48 -4.01
C ARG A 45 -12.85 8.76 -4.14
N LYS A 46 -12.90 7.66 -4.93
CA LYS A 46 -14.10 6.81 -5.00
C LYS A 46 -14.40 6.19 -3.64
N TYR A 47 -13.41 5.57 -3.03
CA TYR A 47 -13.55 4.92 -1.73
C TYR A 47 -13.85 5.91 -0.59
N ASN A 48 -13.20 7.08 -0.59
CA ASN A 48 -13.48 8.11 0.43
C ASN A 48 -14.92 8.64 0.40
N ARG A 49 -15.59 8.62 -0.77
CA ARG A 49 -17.02 8.97 -0.86
C ARG A 49 -17.92 7.92 -0.18
N GLU A 50 -17.45 6.71 -0.05
CA GLU A 50 -18.11 5.59 0.62
C GLU A 50 -17.70 5.48 2.10
N GLY A 51 -16.91 6.45 2.60
CA GLY A 51 -16.43 6.49 3.98
C GLY A 51 -15.25 5.57 4.26
N GLN A 52 -14.58 5.07 3.21
CA GLN A 52 -13.41 4.22 3.33
C GLN A 52 -12.14 5.03 3.10
N ASP A 53 -11.15 4.88 3.96
CA ASP A 53 -9.86 5.55 3.86
C ASP A 53 -8.72 4.54 3.71
N LEU A 54 -7.57 5.02 3.23
CA LEU A 54 -6.35 4.22 3.27
C LEU A 54 -5.95 3.96 4.72
N VAL A 55 -5.60 2.70 5.01
CA VAL A 55 -5.08 2.33 6.32
C VAL A 55 -3.79 3.10 6.61
N GLU A 56 -3.74 3.83 7.71
CA GLU A 56 -2.57 4.57 8.15
C GLU A 56 -1.41 3.62 8.46
N GLN A 57 -0.21 3.97 7.99
CA GLN A 57 0.99 3.15 8.14
C GLN A 57 1.87 3.67 9.30
N ASP A 58 1.48 3.39 10.50
CA ASP A 58 2.20 3.73 11.73
C ASP A 58 3.30 2.69 12.07
N ILE A 59 4.24 2.55 11.17
CA ILE A 59 5.29 1.52 11.15
C ILE A 59 6.08 1.44 12.46
N GLN A 60 6.36 2.56 13.10
CA GLN A 60 7.13 2.59 14.34
C GLN A 60 6.37 1.89 15.49
N LYS A 61 5.08 2.16 15.65
CA LYS A 61 4.26 1.49 16.66
C LYS A 61 4.21 -0.02 16.47
N CYS A 62 4.18 -0.49 15.22
CA CYS A 62 4.24 -1.92 14.92
C CYS A 62 5.57 -2.55 15.33
N LYS A 63 6.70 -1.86 15.09
CA LYS A 63 8.03 -2.31 15.53
C LYS A 63 8.16 -2.35 17.04
N ASP A 64 7.60 -1.37 17.73
CA ASP A 64 7.62 -1.29 19.19
C ASP A 64 6.86 -2.46 19.83
N LYS A 65 5.89 -3.03 19.12
CA LYS A 65 5.21 -4.29 19.52
C LYS A 65 6.01 -5.56 19.21
N GLY A 66 7.23 -5.45 18.68
CA GLY A 66 8.09 -6.57 18.34
C GLY A 66 7.71 -7.33 17.06
N ILE A 67 6.78 -6.79 16.25
CA ILE A 67 6.29 -7.45 15.04
C ILE A 67 7.28 -7.19 13.89
N LYS A 68 7.64 -8.24 13.18
CA LYS A 68 8.48 -8.16 11.99
C LYS A 68 7.66 -7.66 10.81
N LEU A 69 8.14 -6.60 10.16
CA LEU A 69 7.43 -5.94 9.07
C LEU A 69 8.04 -6.28 7.72
N LEU A 70 7.21 -6.70 6.79
CA LEU A 70 7.59 -6.94 5.40
C LEU A 70 6.80 -6.02 4.47
N GLN A 71 7.49 -5.06 3.87
CA GLN A 71 6.87 -4.17 2.88
C GLN A 71 6.80 -4.83 1.50
N ARG A 72 5.67 -4.68 0.81
CA ARG A 72 5.46 -5.16 -0.57
C ARG A 72 4.48 -4.25 -1.31
N ASN A 73 4.66 -4.15 -2.61
CA ASN A 73 3.62 -3.60 -3.47
C ASN A 73 2.56 -4.68 -3.66
N LEU A 74 1.49 -4.59 -2.88
CA LEU A 74 0.40 -5.57 -2.86
C LEU A 74 -0.83 -5.09 -3.61
N SER A 75 -1.05 -3.77 -3.72
CA SER A 75 -2.25 -3.23 -4.33
C SER A 75 -2.31 -3.46 -5.83
N CYS A 76 -3.48 -3.83 -6.31
CA CYS A 76 -3.82 -3.88 -7.73
C CYS A 76 -5.28 -3.49 -7.92
N ILE A 77 -5.63 -3.11 -9.14
CA ILE A 77 -7.01 -2.82 -9.53
C ILE A 77 -7.55 -4.05 -10.28
N ILE A 78 -8.63 -4.62 -9.76
CA ILE A 78 -9.36 -5.73 -10.39
C ILE A 78 -10.84 -5.34 -10.38
N ASP A 79 -11.48 -5.38 -11.53
CA ASP A 79 -12.90 -5.03 -11.71
C ASP A 79 -13.26 -3.69 -11.04
N GLU A 80 -12.47 -2.67 -11.32
CA GLU A 80 -12.59 -1.31 -10.75
C GLU A 80 -12.53 -1.23 -9.22
N THR A 81 -12.06 -2.28 -8.56
CA THR A 81 -11.86 -2.32 -7.12
C THR A 81 -10.40 -2.47 -6.73
N ILE A 82 -10.02 -1.86 -5.61
CA ILE A 82 -8.68 -2.02 -5.02
C ILE A 82 -8.64 -3.38 -4.33
N ARG A 83 -7.72 -4.24 -4.75
CA ARG A 83 -7.53 -5.60 -4.23
C ARG A 83 -6.06 -5.86 -3.93
N HIS A 84 -5.80 -6.87 -3.12
CA HIS A 84 -4.44 -7.41 -3.00
C HIS A 84 -4.10 -8.28 -4.22
N ASN A 85 -2.91 -8.10 -4.76
CA ASN A 85 -2.38 -8.97 -5.80
C ASN A 85 -2.08 -10.35 -5.20
N PRO A 86 -2.81 -11.41 -5.58
CA PRO A 86 -2.66 -12.74 -4.96
C PRO A 86 -1.25 -13.29 -5.11
N LYS A 87 -0.62 -13.02 -6.26
CA LYS A 87 0.74 -13.48 -6.54
C LYS A 87 1.77 -12.80 -5.65
N ALA A 88 1.64 -11.47 -5.47
CA ALA A 88 2.55 -10.70 -4.62
C ALA A 88 2.42 -11.11 -3.13
N VAL A 89 1.19 -11.39 -2.69
CA VAL A 89 0.94 -11.91 -1.34
C VAL A 89 1.56 -13.30 -1.16
N ALA A 90 1.32 -14.22 -2.10
CA ALA A 90 1.90 -15.57 -2.04
C ALA A 90 3.43 -15.53 -2.04
N GLU A 91 4.06 -14.70 -2.91
CA GLU A 91 5.51 -14.51 -2.94
C GLU A 91 6.04 -13.98 -1.60
N ALA A 92 5.33 -13.05 -0.95
CA ALA A 92 5.71 -12.50 0.33
C ALA A 92 5.66 -13.56 1.44
N VAL A 93 4.59 -14.35 1.49
CA VAL A 93 4.44 -15.45 2.46
C VAL A 93 5.53 -16.51 2.26
N ILE A 94 5.79 -16.93 1.03
CA ILE A 94 6.86 -17.89 0.72
C ILE A 94 8.23 -17.33 1.14
N GLN A 95 8.45 -16.04 0.94
CA GLN A 95 9.69 -15.40 1.39
C GLN A 95 9.86 -15.45 2.91
N ILE A 96 8.80 -15.12 3.67
CA ILE A 96 8.82 -15.21 5.14
C ILE A 96 9.15 -16.64 5.57
N ILE A 97 8.49 -17.63 4.97
CA ILE A 97 8.75 -19.04 5.26
C ILE A 97 10.22 -19.40 4.99
N CYS A 98 10.77 -18.97 3.86
CA CYS A 98 12.15 -19.25 3.51
C CYS A 98 13.17 -18.52 4.38
N ASP A 99 12.82 -17.34 4.90
CA ASP A 99 13.75 -16.51 5.66
C ASP A 99 13.72 -16.85 7.16
N ASP A 100 12.54 -17.19 7.71
CA ASP A 100 12.34 -17.33 9.17
C ASP A 100 12.36 -18.78 9.67
N LEU A 101 11.86 -19.73 8.91
CA LEU A 101 11.75 -21.12 9.35
C LEU A 101 13.09 -21.88 9.40
N LYS A 102 14.20 -21.18 9.65
CA LYS A 102 15.54 -21.77 9.85
C LYS A 102 15.88 -22.85 8.81
N PHE A 103 15.40 -22.70 7.60
CA PHE A 103 15.81 -23.55 6.47
C PHE A 103 17.31 -23.45 6.19
N ARG A 104 18.03 -22.53 6.90
CA ARG A 104 19.50 -22.51 6.88
C ARG A 104 20.10 -23.85 7.25
N ASP A 105 19.48 -24.56 8.19
CA ASP A 105 19.93 -25.91 8.61
C ASP A 105 19.42 -26.99 7.65
N LYS A 106 18.51 -26.66 6.75
CA LYS A 106 17.91 -27.58 5.77
C LYS A 106 18.30 -27.25 4.34
N GLN A 107 19.51 -26.75 4.11
CA GLN A 107 19.99 -26.41 2.76
C GLN A 107 19.89 -27.57 1.75
N ASN A 108 19.86 -28.80 2.24
CA ASN A 108 19.72 -30.02 1.45
C ASN A 108 18.26 -30.53 1.40
N ASP A 109 17.29 -29.83 2.00
CA ASP A 109 15.88 -30.21 1.94
C ASP A 109 15.34 -29.98 0.52
N PRO A 110 14.80 -31.03 -0.17
CA PRO A 110 14.30 -30.90 -1.53
C PRO A 110 13.18 -29.84 -1.68
N GLN A 111 12.33 -29.66 -0.66
CA GLN A 111 11.27 -28.66 -0.68
C GLN A 111 11.82 -27.24 -0.62
N TYR A 112 12.82 -27.03 0.23
CA TYR A 112 13.53 -25.75 0.32
C TYR A 112 14.23 -25.39 -0.98
N ILE A 113 14.96 -26.36 -1.56
CA ILE A 113 15.67 -26.19 -2.84
C ILE A 113 14.69 -25.83 -3.95
N MET A 114 13.55 -26.52 -4.01
CA MET A 114 12.51 -26.26 -5.01
C MET A 114 11.87 -24.87 -4.87
N LEU A 115 11.51 -24.46 -3.64
CA LEU A 115 10.95 -23.14 -3.36
C LEU A 115 11.96 -22.03 -3.68
N ASN A 116 13.20 -22.18 -3.24
CA ASN A 116 14.25 -21.20 -3.44
C ASN A 116 14.64 -21.06 -4.93
N SER A 117 14.64 -22.17 -5.68
CA SER A 117 14.89 -22.13 -7.13
C SER A 117 13.79 -21.39 -7.88
N ARG A 118 12.52 -21.63 -7.55
CA ARG A 118 11.38 -20.90 -8.14
C ARG A 118 11.45 -19.40 -7.88
N LEU A 119 11.75 -18.98 -6.66
CA LEU A 119 11.92 -17.57 -6.32
C LEU A 119 13.08 -16.92 -7.09
N LYS A 120 14.19 -17.64 -7.27
CA LYS A 120 15.35 -17.17 -8.05
C LYS A 120 15.04 -17.05 -9.54
N GLU A 121 14.30 -18.01 -10.10
CA GLU A 121 13.87 -17.97 -11.51
C GLU A 121 12.92 -16.79 -11.78
N GLU A 122 11.95 -16.54 -10.90
CA GLU A 122 11.06 -15.40 -11.05
C GLU A 122 11.79 -14.06 -10.96
N LYS A 123 12.75 -13.93 -10.02
CA LYS A 123 13.61 -12.75 -9.94
C LYS A 123 14.44 -12.55 -11.22
N LYS A 124 14.93 -13.63 -11.85
CA LYS A 124 15.62 -13.58 -13.14
C LYS A 124 14.68 -13.18 -14.28
N ARG A 125 13.47 -13.72 -14.33
CA ARG A 125 12.46 -13.36 -15.34
C ARG A 125 12.09 -11.87 -15.23
N LYS A 126 11.86 -11.35 -14.02
CA LYS A 126 11.57 -9.92 -13.80
C LYS A 126 12.74 -9.01 -14.21
N LYS A 127 14.01 -9.45 -14.06
CA LYS A 127 15.18 -8.69 -14.53
C LYS A 127 15.33 -8.73 -16.06
N ASN A 128 14.93 -9.81 -16.70
CA ASN A 128 15.10 -10.01 -18.15
C ASN A 128 13.88 -9.53 -18.96
N THR A 129 12.74 -9.31 -18.38
CA THR A 129 11.64 -8.58 -19.01
C THR A 129 12.05 -7.12 -19.10
N LYS A 130 12.65 -6.76 -20.25
CA LYS A 130 12.76 -5.36 -20.64
C LYS A 130 11.35 -4.78 -20.54
N PRO A 131 11.14 -3.63 -19.90
CA PRO A 131 9.82 -3.01 -19.86
C PRO A 131 9.36 -2.85 -21.30
N ILE A 132 8.22 -3.48 -21.62
CA ILE A 132 7.62 -3.49 -22.97
C ILE A 132 7.28 -2.06 -23.41
N PHE A 133 7.20 -1.16 -22.46
CA PHE A 133 7.15 0.28 -22.67
C PHE A 133 8.48 0.93 -22.26
N LYS A 134 9.44 0.95 -23.19
CA LYS A 134 10.32 2.10 -23.28
C LYS A 134 9.43 3.27 -23.69
N VAL A 135 8.84 3.95 -22.72
CA VAL A 135 8.44 5.34 -22.92
C VAL A 135 9.73 6.02 -23.34
N LYS A 136 9.83 6.28 -24.63
CA LYS A 136 10.88 7.18 -25.16
C LYS A 136 10.59 8.51 -24.48
N ASN A 137 11.28 8.81 -23.40
CA ASN A 137 11.33 10.13 -22.79
C ASN A 137 11.95 11.09 -23.82
N LYS A 138 11.21 11.35 -24.89
CA LYS A 138 11.45 12.48 -25.76
C LYS A 138 10.75 13.66 -25.11
N LYS A 139 11.53 14.50 -24.41
CA LYS A 139 11.24 15.92 -24.16
C LYS A 139 9.76 16.27 -23.81
N SER A 140 9.10 15.50 -22.96
CA SER A 140 7.73 15.80 -22.52
C SER A 140 7.65 16.57 -21.19
N THR A 141 8.77 16.69 -20.46
CA THR A 141 8.80 17.37 -19.17
C THR A 141 8.42 18.86 -19.26
N ALA A 142 8.83 19.54 -20.32
CA ALA A 142 8.48 20.96 -20.50
C ALA A 142 7.00 21.17 -20.94
N LYS A 143 6.39 20.21 -21.67
CA LYS A 143 4.96 20.30 -22.04
C LYS A 143 4.04 19.90 -20.90
N HIS A 144 4.44 18.96 -20.08
CA HIS A 144 3.62 18.52 -18.92
C HIS A 144 3.65 19.59 -17.81
N ALA A 145 4.81 20.18 -17.52
CA ALA A 145 4.93 21.29 -16.59
C ALA A 145 4.13 22.53 -17.04
N LYS A 146 4.11 22.85 -18.34
CA LYS A 146 3.26 23.93 -18.89
C LYS A 146 1.76 23.61 -18.82
N ARG A 147 1.37 22.34 -18.90
CA ARG A 147 -0.03 21.92 -18.85
C ARG A 147 -0.56 21.89 -17.41
N THR A 148 0.26 21.48 -16.44
CA THR A 148 -0.07 21.55 -15.01
C THR A 148 -0.09 22.98 -14.49
N SER A 149 0.80 23.86 -14.95
CA SER A 149 0.77 25.27 -14.56
C SER A 149 -0.48 25.97 -15.10
N LYS A 150 -0.86 25.76 -16.37
CA LYS A 150 -2.11 26.27 -16.93
C LYS A 150 -3.37 25.70 -16.26
N PHE A 151 -3.34 24.44 -15.85
CA PHE A 151 -4.43 23.83 -15.11
C PHE A 151 -4.56 24.45 -13.72
N ASN A 152 -3.46 24.59 -13.00
CA ASN A 152 -3.42 25.21 -11.68
C ASN A 152 -3.83 26.69 -11.73
N GLU A 153 -3.44 27.42 -12.77
CA GLU A 153 -3.83 28.82 -12.96
C GLU A 153 -5.33 28.97 -13.25
N LYS A 154 -5.90 28.09 -14.09
CA LYS A 154 -7.32 28.08 -14.42
C LYS A 154 -8.24 27.69 -13.22
N TYR A 155 -7.73 26.93 -12.27
CA TYR A 155 -8.50 26.47 -11.11
C TYR A 155 -8.11 27.17 -9.80
N LYS A 156 -7.14 28.08 -9.84
CA LYS A 156 -6.65 28.80 -8.67
C LYS A 156 -7.77 29.58 -7.96
N ASP A 157 -8.58 30.29 -8.74
CA ASP A 157 -9.69 31.07 -8.21
C ASP A 157 -10.79 30.18 -7.61
N ARG A 158 -11.03 29.01 -8.20
CA ARG A 158 -12.04 28.06 -7.71
C ARG A 158 -11.59 27.33 -6.43
N ILE A 159 -10.29 27.05 -6.30
CA ILE A 159 -9.71 26.50 -5.07
C ILE A 159 -9.70 27.55 -3.95
N GLN A 160 -9.50 28.80 -4.30
CA GLN A 160 -9.52 29.92 -3.34
C GLN A 160 -10.92 30.18 -2.83
N SER A 161 -11.94 30.17 -3.69
CA SER A 161 -13.35 30.32 -3.29
C SER A 161 -13.85 29.18 -2.40
N ILE A 162 -13.39 27.93 -2.62
CA ILE A 162 -13.72 26.78 -1.77
C ILE A 162 -13.09 26.95 -0.38
N LYS A 163 -11.83 27.40 -0.30
CA LYS A 163 -11.14 27.64 0.98
C LYS A 163 -11.76 28.80 1.78
N GLU A 164 -12.34 29.77 1.12
CA GLU A 164 -13.04 30.88 1.78
C GLU A 164 -14.42 30.46 2.30
N THR A 165 -15.14 29.63 1.55
CA THR A 165 -16.42 29.04 2.00
C THR A 165 -16.22 28.12 3.21
N ASP A 166 -15.20 27.28 3.23
CA ASP A 166 -14.89 26.40 4.34
C ASP A 166 -14.53 27.18 5.60
N LYS A 167 -13.75 28.28 5.48
CA LYS A 167 -13.42 29.16 6.61
C LYS A 167 -14.66 29.84 7.19
N ASN A 168 -15.63 30.22 6.36
CA ASN A 168 -16.87 30.85 6.80
C ASN A 168 -17.81 29.85 7.49
N ILE A 169 -17.84 28.60 7.04
CA ILE A 169 -18.62 27.52 7.67
C ILE A 169 -18.07 27.21 9.07
N VAL A 170 -16.74 27.14 9.22
CA VAL A 170 -16.10 26.90 10.52
C VAL A 170 -16.34 28.09 11.48
N LYS A 171 -16.28 29.32 10.99
CA LYS A 171 -16.53 30.51 11.81
C LYS A 171 -17.98 30.64 12.31
N ASN A 172 -18.94 30.14 11.54
CA ASN A 172 -20.36 30.16 11.91
C ASN A 172 -20.76 29.00 12.84
N ARG A 173 -19.93 27.96 12.99
CA ARG A 173 -20.14 26.87 13.96
C ARG A 173 -19.54 27.17 15.34
N MET A 174 -18.73 28.22 15.48
CA MET A 174 -18.10 28.65 16.74
C MET A 174 -18.78 29.85 17.37
N LYS A 175 -19.92 30.30 16.86
CA LYS A 175 -20.84 31.27 17.48
C LYS A 175 -22.13 30.57 17.91
#